data_7f4f1569617b0dc4ecf34d0222bfe57a
#
_entry.id   7f4f1569617b0dc4ecf34d0222bfe57a
#
_cell.length_a   1.000
_cell.length_b   1.000
_cell.length_c   1.000
_cell.angle_alpha   90.00
_cell.angle_beta   90.00
_cell.angle_gamma   90.00
#
_symmetry.space_group_name_H-M   'P 1'
#
loop_
_entity.id
_entity.type
_entity.pdbx_description
1 polymer ?
#
loop_
_entity_poly.entity_id
_entity_poly.type
_entity_poly.pdbx_seq_one_letter_code
_entity_poly.pdbx_strand_id
1 'polypeptide(L)'
;MTERDDLLALVTDQRANFLFTVAEIDDGQARARTTVSELTLGGLVKHLGSMQRMWLSVVDGTAPAKVEWSDLDPDGNRMTDADTLPELLDAFHAASAAFDGAVRDEADLDREITLPTYPWSPPDPVVWSVRRVLWHIFREIAHHSGHADIIREALDGANTTAKMAEAASKGQ
;
A
#
# COMPACT_ATOMS: atom_id res chain seq x y z
N MET A 1 -14.80 -19.12 -8.91
CA MET A 1 -14.15 -18.02 -8.18
C MET A 1 -15.25 -17.30 -7.42
N THR A 2 -15.04 -16.99 -6.15
CA THR A 2 -15.98 -16.18 -5.35
C THR A 2 -15.65 -14.71 -5.53
N GLU A 3 -16.57 -13.81 -5.16
CA GLU A 3 -16.30 -12.36 -5.15
C GLU A 3 -15.06 -12.02 -4.30
N ARG A 4 -14.86 -12.71 -3.17
CA ARG A 4 -13.67 -12.56 -2.33
C ARG A 4 -12.39 -12.89 -3.11
N ASP A 5 -12.40 -14.00 -3.86
CA ASP A 5 -11.26 -14.41 -4.66
C ASP A 5 -10.93 -13.38 -5.74
N ASP A 6 -11.96 -12.83 -6.39
CA ASP A 6 -11.79 -11.80 -7.42
C ASP A 6 -11.24 -10.49 -6.83
N LEU A 7 -11.73 -10.06 -5.67
CA LEU A 7 -11.24 -8.87 -4.98
C LEU A 7 -9.78 -9.01 -4.51
N LEU A 8 -9.43 -10.18 -3.95
CA LEU A 8 -8.05 -10.47 -3.56
C LEU A 8 -7.12 -10.55 -4.78
N ALA A 9 -7.58 -11.13 -5.90
CA ALA A 9 -6.82 -11.16 -7.13
C ALA A 9 -6.53 -9.75 -7.64
N LEU A 10 -7.53 -8.87 -7.70
CA LEU A 10 -7.36 -7.47 -8.11
C LEU A 10 -6.33 -6.72 -7.24
N VAL A 11 -6.40 -6.90 -5.92
CA VAL A 11 -5.43 -6.28 -5.00
C VAL A 11 -4.03 -6.84 -5.24
N THR A 12 -3.91 -8.16 -5.43
CA THR A 12 -2.63 -8.84 -5.69
C THR A 12 -2.00 -8.38 -7.01
N ASP A 13 -2.79 -8.30 -8.08
CA ASP A 13 -2.33 -7.82 -9.38
C ASP A 13 -1.85 -6.36 -9.30
N GLN A 14 -2.59 -5.52 -8.56
CA GLN A 14 -2.21 -4.12 -8.41
C GLN A 14 -0.93 -3.94 -7.58
N ARG A 15 -0.72 -4.79 -6.55
CA ARG A 15 0.55 -4.83 -5.81
C ARG A 15 1.71 -5.25 -6.72
N ALA A 16 1.51 -6.26 -7.56
CA ALA A 16 2.53 -6.70 -8.51
C ALA A 16 2.90 -5.58 -9.48
N ASN A 17 1.92 -4.83 -10.01
CA ASN A 17 2.16 -3.67 -10.86
C ASN A 17 3.01 -2.61 -10.15
N PHE A 18 2.67 -2.26 -8.90
CA PHE A 18 3.46 -1.32 -8.09
C PHE A 18 4.91 -1.82 -7.88
N LEU A 19 5.08 -3.11 -7.59
CA LEU A 19 6.39 -3.71 -7.35
C LEU A 19 7.28 -3.72 -8.59
N PHE A 20 6.73 -3.81 -9.82
CA PHE A 20 7.50 -3.63 -11.04
C PHE A 20 8.14 -2.24 -11.12
N THR A 21 7.41 -1.22 -10.68
CA THR A 21 7.91 0.16 -10.71
C THR A 21 9.09 0.38 -9.76
N VAL A 22 9.08 -0.26 -8.60
CA VAL A 22 10.12 -0.12 -7.57
C VAL A 22 11.22 -1.19 -7.65
N ALA A 23 11.17 -2.06 -8.66
CA ALA A 23 12.18 -3.09 -8.86
C ALA A 23 13.52 -2.50 -9.38
N GLU A 24 14.63 -3.14 -9.00
CA GLU A 24 15.98 -2.87 -9.54
C GLU A 24 16.46 -1.42 -9.31
N ILE A 25 16.11 -0.82 -8.17
CA ILE A 25 16.65 0.46 -7.72
C ILE A 25 17.37 0.26 -6.38
N ASP A 26 18.33 1.12 -6.12
CA ASP A 26 19.03 1.16 -4.84
C ASP A 26 18.37 2.15 -3.84
N ASP A 27 18.89 2.18 -2.61
CA ASP A 27 18.39 3.05 -1.55
C ASP A 27 18.48 4.54 -1.88
N GLY A 28 19.52 4.94 -2.61
CA GLY A 28 19.70 6.33 -3.04
C GLY A 28 18.62 6.73 -4.05
N GLN A 29 18.37 5.87 -5.03
CA GLN A 29 17.31 6.05 -6.01
C GLN A 29 15.92 6.02 -5.37
N ALA A 30 15.71 5.13 -4.38
CA ALA A 30 14.45 5.04 -3.65
C ALA A 30 14.13 6.31 -2.84
N ARG A 31 15.16 7.02 -2.33
CA ARG A 31 15.02 8.29 -1.61
C ARG A 31 14.97 9.52 -2.52
N ALA A 32 15.34 9.38 -3.80
CA ALA A 32 15.49 10.53 -4.69
C ALA A 32 14.15 11.24 -4.95
N ARG A 33 14.17 12.57 -4.83
CA ARG A 33 13.07 13.42 -5.30
C ARG A 33 13.34 13.81 -6.75
N THR A 34 12.67 13.16 -7.67
CA THR A 34 12.86 13.33 -9.11
C THR A 34 11.80 14.21 -9.77
N THR A 35 10.77 14.59 -9.01
CA THR A 35 9.66 15.44 -9.46
C THR A 35 9.49 16.67 -8.56
N VAL A 36 8.51 17.52 -8.85
CA VAL A 36 8.13 18.66 -8.00
C VAL A 36 7.47 18.25 -6.69
N SER A 37 7.02 16.99 -6.60
CA SER A 37 6.40 16.42 -5.40
C SER A 37 7.44 16.06 -4.34
N GLU A 38 6.98 15.98 -3.07
CA GLU A 38 7.76 15.39 -1.97
C GLU A 38 7.80 13.86 -2.02
N LEU A 39 6.96 13.23 -2.84
CA LEU A 39 6.87 11.78 -2.92
C LEU A 39 8.16 11.18 -3.49
N THR A 40 8.56 10.03 -2.93
CA THR A 40 9.68 9.22 -3.38
C THR A 40 9.26 7.76 -3.50
N LEU A 41 9.96 6.95 -4.30
CA LEU A 41 9.63 5.52 -4.47
C LEU A 41 9.68 4.77 -3.13
N GLY A 42 10.74 4.96 -2.34
CA GLY A 42 10.86 4.34 -1.02
C GLY A 42 9.81 4.82 -0.02
N GLY A 43 9.45 6.11 -0.07
CA GLY A 43 8.36 6.67 0.73
C GLY A 43 7.01 6.03 0.40
N LEU A 44 6.73 5.76 -0.88
CA LEU A 44 5.52 5.07 -1.32
C LEU A 44 5.48 3.60 -0.87
N VAL A 45 6.61 2.88 -0.93
CA VAL A 45 6.70 1.50 -0.38
C VAL A 45 6.39 1.51 1.11
N LYS A 46 7.01 2.42 1.88
CA LYS A 46 6.78 2.56 3.33
C LYS A 46 5.32 2.87 3.64
N HIS A 47 4.74 3.84 2.93
CA HIS A 47 3.34 4.25 3.08
C HIS A 47 2.38 3.08 2.84
N LEU A 48 2.50 2.42 1.69
CA LEU A 48 1.58 1.34 1.32
C LEU A 48 1.72 0.11 2.22
N GLY A 49 2.93 -0.21 2.69
CA GLY A 49 3.14 -1.26 3.69
C GLY A 49 2.50 -0.91 5.03
N SER A 50 2.68 0.32 5.52
CA SER A 50 2.10 0.80 6.78
C SER A 50 0.59 0.91 6.71
N MET A 51 0.05 1.38 5.59
CA MET A 51 -1.38 1.47 5.32
C MET A 51 -2.05 0.10 5.38
N GLN A 52 -1.47 -0.93 4.77
CA GLN A 52 -2.00 -2.30 4.83
C GLN A 52 -2.01 -2.86 6.25
N ARG A 53 -0.95 -2.63 7.05
CA ARG A 53 -0.92 -3.03 8.47
C ARG A 53 -1.99 -2.32 9.30
N MET A 54 -2.16 -1.02 9.08
CA MET A 54 -3.18 -0.23 9.77
C MET A 54 -4.58 -0.75 9.44
N TRP A 55 -4.90 -1.00 8.18
CA TRP A 55 -6.21 -1.53 7.81
C TRP A 55 -6.42 -2.97 8.27
N LEU A 56 -5.37 -3.79 8.36
CA LEU A 56 -5.44 -5.10 9.01
C LEU A 56 -5.91 -4.96 10.46
N SER A 57 -5.29 -4.05 11.24
CA SER A 57 -5.68 -3.83 12.63
C SER A 57 -7.12 -3.33 12.78
N VAL A 58 -7.64 -2.62 11.78
CA VAL A 58 -9.06 -2.22 11.74
C VAL A 58 -9.96 -3.42 11.46
N VAL A 59 -9.59 -4.29 10.53
CA VAL A 59 -10.37 -5.48 10.16
C VAL A 59 -10.40 -6.51 11.29
N ASP A 60 -9.27 -6.76 11.96
CA ASP A 60 -9.17 -7.72 13.06
C ASP A 60 -9.61 -7.14 14.42
N GLY A 61 -9.96 -5.85 14.49
CA GLY A 61 -10.46 -5.19 15.68
C GLY A 61 -9.41 -4.84 16.73
N THR A 62 -8.10 -4.85 16.37
CA THR A 62 -6.99 -4.49 17.27
C THR A 62 -6.61 -3.01 17.18
N ALA A 63 -7.16 -2.28 16.20
CA ALA A 63 -6.93 -0.85 16.07
C ALA A 63 -7.43 -0.07 17.29
N PRO A 64 -6.72 0.99 17.73
CA PRO A 64 -7.22 1.88 18.77
C PRO A 64 -8.51 2.57 18.33
N ALA A 65 -9.47 2.75 19.24
CA ALA A 65 -10.72 3.45 18.92
C ALA A 65 -10.51 4.92 18.54
N LYS A 66 -9.40 5.52 19.00
CA LYS A 66 -9.03 6.91 18.73
C LYS A 66 -7.52 7.02 18.49
N VAL A 67 -7.16 7.86 17.54
CA VAL A 67 -5.77 8.21 17.18
C VAL A 67 -5.60 9.71 17.33
N GLU A 68 -4.60 10.14 18.06
CA GLU A 68 -4.26 11.56 18.27
C GLU A 68 -3.13 11.99 17.32
N TRP A 69 -2.91 13.30 17.20
CA TRP A 69 -1.78 13.83 16.41
C TRP A 69 -0.42 13.30 16.85
N SER A 70 -0.26 13.07 18.15
CA SER A 70 0.97 12.52 18.76
C SER A 70 1.24 11.06 18.40
N ASP A 71 0.23 10.32 17.95
CA ASP A 71 0.33 8.91 17.63
C ASP A 71 0.73 8.69 16.17
N LEU A 72 0.72 9.76 15.38
CA LEU A 72 1.06 9.72 13.96
C LEU A 72 2.57 9.81 13.76
N ASP A 73 3.12 8.91 12.98
CA ASP A 73 4.52 8.98 12.56
C ASP A 73 4.69 10.10 11.51
N PRO A 74 5.43 11.17 11.82
CA PRO A 74 5.67 12.26 10.87
C PRO A 74 6.47 11.80 9.63
N ASP A 75 7.23 10.72 9.75
CA ASP A 75 8.03 10.11 8.70
C ASP A 75 7.36 8.87 8.07
N GLY A 76 6.10 8.61 8.39
CA GLY A 76 5.36 7.43 7.92
C GLY A 76 5.26 7.29 6.39
N ASN A 77 5.40 8.42 5.67
CA ASN A 77 5.35 8.49 4.21
C ASN A 77 6.72 8.84 3.59
N ARG A 78 7.80 8.79 4.36
CA ARG A 78 9.13 9.16 3.93
C ARG A 78 10.15 8.07 4.28
N MET A 79 10.96 7.68 3.31
CA MET A 79 12.13 6.83 3.53
C MET A 79 13.24 7.67 4.15
N THR A 80 13.56 7.41 5.42
CA THR A 80 14.62 8.10 6.19
C THR A 80 15.97 7.41 6.03
N ASP A 81 17.03 7.98 6.59
CA ASP A 81 18.37 7.36 6.58
C ASP A 81 18.43 6.06 7.41
N ALA A 82 17.47 5.85 8.30
CA ALA A 82 17.35 4.62 9.08
C ALA A 82 16.65 3.49 8.33
N ASP A 83 15.99 3.77 7.20
CA ASP A 83 15.27 2.79 6.40
C ASP A 83 16.14 2.27 5.26
N THR A 84 16.01 1.00 4.90
CA THR A 84 16.53 0.44 3.65
C THR A 84 15.38 -0.03 2.75
N LEU A 85 15.56 0.04 1.43
CA LEU A 85 14.51 -0.41 0.49
C LEU A 85 14.18 -1.90 0.66
N PRO A 86 15.17 -2.83 0.83
CA PRO A 86 14.88 -4.23 1.09
C PRO A 86 14.00 -4.45 2.33
N GLU A 87 14.30 -3.79 3.46
CA GLU A 87 13.50 -3.91 4.68
C GLU A 87 12.08 -3.36 4.51
N LEU A 88 11.92 -2.25 3.77
CA LEU A 88 10.60 -1.70 3.44
C LEU A 88 9.80 -2.63 2.53
N LEU A 89 10.44 -3.28 1.55
CA LEU A 89 9.82 -4.29 0.69
C LEU A 89 9.41 -5.53 1.48
N ASP A 90 10.27 -6.03 2.38
CA ASP A 90 9.94 -7.15 3.26
C ASP A 90 8.74 -6.82 4.16
N ALA A 91 8.71 -5.62 4.73
CA ALA A 91 7.59 -5.14 5.53
C ALA A 91 6.29 -5.00 4.71
N PHE A 92 6.39 -4.53 3.46
CA PHE A 92 5.26 -4.47 2.52
C PHE A 92 4.72 -5.86 2.20
N HIS A 93 5.59 -6.83 1.88
CA HIS A 93 5.18 -8.21 1.60
C HIS A 93 4.54 -8.89 2.81
N ALA A 94 5.12 -8.72 3.99
CA ALA A 94 4.57 -9.26 5.23
C ALA A 94 3.17 -8.68 5.53
N ALA A 95 3.00 -7.36 5.38
CA ALA A 95 1.71 -6.69 5.55
C ALA A 95 0.66 -7.18 4.54
N SER A 96 1.07 -7.36 3.28
CA SER A 96 0.21 -7.87 2.21
C SER A 96 -0.27 -9.28 2.50
N ALA A 97 0.64 -10.18 2.89
CA ALA A 97 0.31 -11.57 3.21
C ALA A 97 -0.62 -11.69 4.42
N ALA A 98 -0.36 -10.90 5.47
CA ALA A 98 -1.19 -10.89 6.68
C ALA A 98 -2.60 -10.36 6.39
N PHE A 99 -2.72 -9.26 5.63
CA PHE A 99 -4.01 -8.72 5.21
C PHE A 99 -4.81 -9.73 4.37
N ASP A 100 -4.17 -10.36 3.38
CA ASP A 100 -4.82 -11.37 2.54
C ASP A 100 -5.28 -12.58 3.36
N GLY A 101 -4.50 -13.00 4.37
CA GLY A 101 -4.88 -14.06 5.31
C GLY A 101 -6.16 -13.70 6.06
N ALA A 102 -6.19 -12.52 6.68
CA ALA A 102 -7.36 -12.05 7.42
C ALA A 102 -8.63 -11.97 6.55
N VAL A 103 -8.48 -11.52 5.30
CA VAL A 103 -9.61 -11.45 4.36
C VAL A 103 -10.07 -12.84 3.92
N ARG A 104 -9.17 -13.82 3.73
CA ARG A 104 -9.55 -15.21 3.41
C ARG A 104 -10.33 -15.86 4.54
N ASP A 105 -9.95 -15.57 5.79
CA ASP A 105 -10.57 -16.11 6.99
C ASP A 105 -11.87 -15.40 7.38
N GLU A 106 -12.13 -14.21 6.83
CA GLU A 106 -13.35 -13.45 7.10
C GLU A 106 -14.59 -14.18 6.56
N ALA A 107 -15.55 -14.45 7.42
CA ALA A 107 -16.76 -15.17 7.04
C ALA A 107 -17.72 -14.31 6.20
N ASP A 108 -17.79 -13.02 6.51
CA ASP A 108 -18.75 -12.08 5.94
C ASP A 108 -18.07 -10.76 5.51
N LEU A 109 -17.96 -10.52 4.21
CA LEU A 109 -17.43 -9.27 3.67
C LEU A 109 -18.34 -8.06 3.94
N ASP A 110 -19.58 -8.26 4.28
CA ASP A 110 -20.52 -7.19 4.65
C ASP A 110 -20.48 -6.85 6.15
N ARG A 111 -19.68 -7.58 6.94
CA ARG A 111 -19.44 -7.25 8.34
C ARG A 111 -19.03 -5.79 8.50
N GLU A 112 -19.78 -5.08 9.31
CA GLU A 112 -19.54 -3.67 9.61
C GLU A 112 -18.43 -3.48 10.65
N ILE A 113 -17.61 -2.47 10.41
CA ILE A 113 -16.49 -2.06 11.26
C ILE A 113 -16.64 -0.56 11.53
N THR A 114 -16.69 -0.18 12.80
CA THR A 114 -16.54 1.24 13.17
C THR A 114 -15.08 1.63 13.05
N LEU A 115 -14.80 2.63 12.23
CA LEU A 115 -13.43 3.09 12.01
C LEU A 115 -12.89 3.84 13.22
N PRO A 116 -11.57 3.81 13.47
CA PRO A 116 -10.91 4.68 14.42
C PRO A 116 -11.24 6.15 14.15
N THR A 117 -11.37 6.93 15.22
CA THR A 117 -11.51 8.38 15.10
C THR A 117 -10.13 9.03 15.02
N TYR A 118 -9.88 9.76 13.95
CA TYR A 118 -8.67 10.56 13.75
C TYR A 118 -8.96 12.04 13.98
N PRO A 119 -7.93 12.89 14.19
CA PRO A 119 -8.13 14.34 14.40
C PRO A 119 -8.91 15.06 13.30
N TRP A 120 -8.96 14.49 12.10
CA TRP A 120 -9.70 15.01 10.94
C TRP A 120 -11.00 14.24 10.64
N SER A 121 -11.39 13.27 11.47
CA SER A 121 -12.62 12.51 11.28
C SER A 121 -13.85 13.41 11.47
N PRO A 122 -14.97 13.12 10.77
CA PRO A 122 -16.24 13.77 11.05
C PRO A 122 -16.68 13.48 12.49
N PRO A 123 -17.59 14.31 13.06
CA PRO A 123 -18.06 14.13 14.45
C PRO A 123 -18.84 12.84 14.66
N ASP A 124 -19.53 12.34 13.64
CA ASP A 124 -20.28 11.09 13.71
C ASP A 124 -19.39 9.88 13.42
N PRO A 125 -19.63 8.72 14.08
CA PRO A 125 -18.89 7.50 13.78
C PRO A 125 -18.99 7.10 12.31
N VAL A 126 -17.84 6.74 11.72
CA VAL A 126 -17.80 6.22 10.35
C VAL A 126 -17.80 4.70 10.40
N VAL A 127 -18.73 4.08 9.69
CA VAL A 127 -18.86 2.62 9.60
C VAL A 127 -18.62 2.17 8.16
N TRP A 128 -17.72 1.20 8.00
CA TRP A 128 -17.43 0.56 6.72
C TRP A 128 -17.63 -0.94 6.81
N SER A 129 -17.95 -1.57 5.68
CA SER A 129 -17.85 -3.03 5.56
C SER A 129 -16.41 -3.47 5.29
N VAL A 130 -16.08 -4.72 5.59
CA VAL A 130 -14.79 -5.33 5.20
C VAL A 130 -14.59 -5.21 3.69
N ARG A 131 -15.63 -5.42 2.89
CA ARG A 131 -15.62 -5.21 1.43
C ARG A 131 -15.15 -3.80 1.06
N ARG A 132 -15.63 -2.77 1.76
CA ARG A 132 -15.22 -1.38 1.50
C ARG A 132 -13.76 -1.14 1.86
N VAL A 133 -13.23 -1.80 2.87
CA VAL A 133 -11.79 -1.76 3.21
C VAL A 133 -10.96 -2.36 2.07
N LEU A 134 -11.36 -3.51 1.50
CA LEU A 134 -10.69 -4.09 0.32
C LEU A 134 -10.62 -3.13 -0.86
N TRP A 135 -11.75 -2.50 -1.20
CA TRP A 135 -11.79 -1.48 -2.26
C TRP A 135 -10.91 -0.27 -1.95
N HIS A 136 -10.81 0.10 -0.68
CA HIS A 136 -9.94 1.19 -0.27
C HIS A 136 -8.47 0.83 -0.44
N ILE A 137 -8.06 -0.38 -0.03
CA ILE A 137 -6.68 -0.88 -0.24
C ILE A 137 -6.33 -0.89 -1.73
N PHE A 138 -7.21 -1.44 -2.58
CA PHE A 138 -7.02 -1.42 -4.03
C PHE A 138 -6.85 0.01 -4.56
N ARG A 139 -7.75 0.92 -4.15
CA ARG A 139 -7.71 2.33 -4.56
C ARG A 139 -6.39 3.01 -4.18
N GLU A 140 -5.92 2.80 -2.96
CA GLU A 140 -4.66 3.40 -2.47
C GLU A 140 -3.45 2.90 -3.29
N ILE A 141 -3.37 1.58 -3.50
CA ILE A 141 -2.27 1.01 -4.28
C ILE A 141 -2.33 1.50 -5.74
N ALA A 142 -3.51 1.49 -6.37
CA ALA A 142 -3.68 1.94 -7.75
C ALA A 142 -3.34 3.44 -7.91
N HIS A 143 -3.80 4.27 -6.95
CA HIS A 143 -3.51 5.71 -6.93
C HIS A 143 -2.00 5.96 -6.84
N HIS A 144 -1.33 5.27 -5.92
CA HIS A 144 0.11 5.45 -5.72
C HIS A 144 0.98 4.75 -6.76
N SER A 145 0.47 3.74 -7.48
CA SER A 145 1.17 3.17 -8.65
C SER A 145 1.38 4.20 -9.74
N GLY A 146 0.37 5.01 -10.04
CA GLY A 146 0.52 6.11 -11.00
C GLY A 146 1.53 7.17 -10.56
N HIS A 147 1.59 7.50 -9.26
CA HIS A 147 2.64 8.37 -8.72
C HIS A 147 4.02 7.75 -8.87
N ALA A 148 4.16 6.46 -8.54
CA ALA A 148 5.42 5.74 -8.66
C ALA A 148 5.93 5.70 -10.10
N ASP A 149 5.06 5.47 -11.08
CA ASP A 149 5.43 5.50 -12.50
C ASP A 149 6.02 6.85 -12.91
N ILE A 150 5.35 7.96 -12.58
CA ILE A 150 5.84 9.30 -12.90
C ILE A 150 7.20 9.59 -12.24
N ILE A 151 7.37 9.19 -10.98
CA ILE A 151 8.63 9.34 -10.25
C ILE A 151 9.73 8.49 -10.89
N ARG A 152 9.40 7.24 -11.28
CA ARG A 152 10.33 6.32 -11.91
C ARG A 152 10.76 6.78 -13.29
N GLU A 153 9.83 7.24 -14.12
CA GLU A 153 10.14 7.82 -15.43
C GLU A 153 11.07 9.02 -15.32
N ALA A 154 10.85 9.88 -14.31
CA ALA A 154 11.72 11.02 -14.04
C ALA A 154 13.10 10.61 -13.50
N LEU A 155 13.23 9.45 -12.85
CA LEU A 155 14.46 8.92 -12.29
C LEU A 155 15.38 8.35 -13.39
N ASP A 156 14.86 7.45 -14.22
CA ASP A 156 15.66 6.66 -15.17
C ASP A 156 14.93 6.30 -16.48
N GLY A 157 13.72 6.80 -16.70
CA GLY A 157 12.91 6.55 -17.89
C GLY A 157 12.16 5.22 -17.89
N ALA A 158 12.30 4.38 -16.86
CA ALA A 158 11.55 3.13 -16.75
C ALA A 158 10.13 3.37 -16.29
N ASN A 159 9.20 2.49 -16.71
CA ASN A 159 7.81 2.49 -16.23
C ASN A 159 7.28 1.06 -16.14
N THR A 160 6.15 0.90 -15.44
CA THR A 160 5.53 -0.40 -15.18
C THR A 160 5.26 -1.18 -16.47
N THR A 161 4.68 -0.56 -17.49
CA THR A 161 4.31 -1.24 -18.75
C THR A 161 5.54 -1.81 -19.46
N ALA A 162 6.62 -1.03 -19.55
CA ALA A 162 7.86 -1.47 -20.17
C ALA A 162 8.50 -2.63 -19.39
N LYS A 163 8.54 -2.56 -18.07
CA LYS A 163 9.07 -3.62 -17.20
C LYS A 163 8.25 -4.90 -17.24
N MET A 164 6.93 -4.81 -17.29
CA MET A 164 6.04 -5.98 -17.48
C MET A 164 6.29 -6.67 -18.83
N ALA A 165 6.43 -5.88 -19.91
CA ALA A 165 6.73 -6.42 -21.23
C ALA A 165 8.10 -7.11 -21.26
N GLU A 166 9.10 -6.54 -20.61
CA GLU A 166 10.44 -7.14 -20.47
C GLU A 166 10.39 -8.46 -19.69
N ALA A 167 9.69 -8.48 -18.56
CA ALA A 167 9.53 -9.70 -17.74
C ALA A 167 8.82 -10.81 -18.52
N ALA A 168 7.76 -10.50 -19.26
CA ALA A 168 7.05 -11.46 -20.11
C ALA A 168 7.94 -12.04 -21.23
N SER A 169 8.87 -11.24 -21.77
CA SER A 169 9.79 -11.69 -22.82
C SER A 169 10.90 -12.62 -22.31
N LYS A 170 11.28 -12.49 -21.03
CA LYS A 170 12.33 -13.30 -20.38
C LYS A 170 11.79 -14.65 -19.85
N GLY A 171 10.47 -14.80 -19.72
CA GLY A 171 9.78 -16.00 -19.23
C GLY A 171 9.37 -16.98 -20.33
N GLN A 172 9.66 -16.67 -21.58
CA GLN A 172 9.48 -17.55 -22.76
C GLN A 172 10.83 -18.16 -23.15
#